data_5c130534f0e65fea9de12de1dc4dcf57
#
_entry.id   5c130534f0e65fea9de12de1dc4dcf57
#
_cell.length_a   1.000
_cell.length_b   1.000
_cell.length_c   1.000
_cell.angle_alpha   90.00
_cell.angle_beta   90.00
_cell.angle_gamma   90.00
#
_symmetry.space_group_name_H-M   'P 1'
#
loop_
_entity.id
_entity.type
_entity.pdbx_description
1 polymer ?
#
loop_
_entity_poly.entity_id
_entity_poly.type
_entity_poly.pdbx_seq_one_letter_code
_entity_poly.pdbx_strand_id
1 'polypeptide(L)'
;MLNTARSTLAYCLLPLLAALTSAACRADTVQLADVRPILTARLTTADDWPQGRSILLLHGTLSHRDTEIIESLEYLFGDAGYSTLAINLSLGIDNRDGPFDCANEHRHREGDAHAELARWLDWLEAQGAGSVTLMGHSRGANQIARYALQSGDKRIHDLVLVAPPRWSAATARAGYQSRHGDDLDQRVAEARKLRDAGLDEQLMPEPVGLLYCEQARVTPASFLSYYEADRLRDTPTLLAQLSLPVLVVAGSEDTVAADLPTALAGARDNVSVVEIDGADHFFRDLYADELVDAAMEFLESH
;
A
#
# COMPACT_ATOMS: atom_id res chain seq x y z
N MET A 1 -72.72 -50.33 24.72
CA MET A 1 -72.62 -49.04 24.02
C MET A 1 -71.20 -48.58 24.13
N LEU A 2 -70.42 -48.81 23.11
CA LEU A 2 -68.97 -48.43 23.10
C LEU A 2 -68.85 -47.01 22.59
N ASN A 3 -68.16 -46.17 23.36
CA ASN A 3 -67.85 -44.80 22.99
C ASN A 3 -66.33 -44.72 22.67
N THR A 4 -66.03 -44.56 21.38
CA THR A 4 -64.64 -44.44 20.87
C THR A 4 -64.25 -42.96 20.88
N ALA A 5 -63.29 -42.61 21.71
CA ALA A 5 -62.62 -41.28 21.69
C ALA A 5 -61.55 -41.26 20.57
N ARG A 6 -61.69 -40.34 19.63
CA ARG A 6 -60.69 -40.03 18.62
C ARG A 6 -59.70 -39.02 19.15
N SER A 7 -58.44 -39.40 19.29
CA SER A 7 -57.27 -38.49 19.59
C SER A 7 -56.81 -37.83 18.32
N THR A 8 -56.91 -36.49 18.25
CA THR A 8 -56.34 -35.67 17.20
C THR A 8 -54.93 -35.19 17.65
N LEU A 9 -53.87 -35.72 17.03
CA LEU A 9 -52.53 -35.19 17.17
C LEU A 9 -52.41 -33.90 16.33
N ALA A 10 -52.20 -32.77 16.99
CA ALA A 10 -51.82 -31.51 16.37
C ALA A 10 -50.29 -31.45 16.22
N TYR A 11 -49.81 -31.50 15.00
CA TYR A 11 -48.38 -31.22 14.68
C TYR A 11 -48.16 -29.71 14.73
N CYS A 12 -47.45 -29.22 15.74
CA CYS A 12 -46.88 -27.87 15.76
C CYS A 12 -45.65 -27.84 14.86
N LEU A 13 -45.79 -27.30 13.65
CA LEU A 13 -44.66 -26.88 12.81
C LEU A 13 -44.14 -25.56 13.41
N LEU A 14 -43.00 -25.62 14.09
CA LEU A 14 -42.20 -24.42 14.43
C LEU A 14 -41.48 -24.00 13.16
N PRO A 15 -41.58 -22.73 12.70
CA PRO A 15 -40.73 -22.21 11.66
C PRO A 15 -39.35 -21.97 12.26
N LEU A 16 -38.33 -22.64 11.70
CA LEU A 16 -36.94 -22.36 11.95
C LEU A 16 -36.62 -21.00 11.27
N LEU A 17 -36.67 -19.89 12.02
CA LEU A 17 -36.12 -18.64 11.58
C LEU A 17 -34.58 -18.79 11.64
N ALA A 18 -33.97 -19.04 10.50
CA ALA A 18 -32.54 -18.84 10.34
C ALA A 18 -32.29 -17.34 10.43
N ALA A 19 -31.76 -16.88 11.56
CA ALA A 19 -31.20 -15.53 11.70
C ALA A 19 -29.97 -15.46 10.81
N LEU A 20 -30.10 -14.82 9.64
CA LEU A 20 -28.96 -14.33 8.86
C LEU A 20 -28.30 -13.22 9.71
N THR A 21 -27.34 -13.58 10.54
CA THR A 21 -26.42 -12.61 11.12
C THR A 21 -25.49 -12.17 10.00
N SER A 22 -25.79 -11.03 9.39
CA SER A 22 -24.77 -10.33 8.60
C SER A 22 -23.61 -10.04 9.56
N ALA A 23 -22.48 -10.72 9.36
CA ALA A 23 -21.26 -10.40 10.07
C ALA A 23 -20.88 -8.96 9.67
N ALA A 24 -20.89 -8.06 10.61
CA ALA A 24 -20.41 -6.71 10.40
C ALA A 24 -18.88 -6.77 10.34
N CYS A 25 -18.30 -6.35 9.23
CA CYS A 25 -16.85 -6.15 9.10
C CYS A 25 -16.38 -5.27 10.27
N ARG A 26 -15.47 -5.77 11.09
CA ARG A 26 -14.98 -5.06 12.27
C ARG A 26 -13.63 -4.43 11.96
N ALA A 27 -13.56 -3.13 12.10
CA ALA A 27 -12.31 -2.38 11.95
C ALA A 27 -11.72 -2.05 13.34
N ASP A 28 -10.49 -2.48 13.60
CA ASP A 28 -9.76 -2.22 14.84
C ASP A 28 -8.43 -1.49 14.53
N THR A 29 -8.06 -0.50 15.34
CA THR A 29 -6.73 0.11 15.28
C THR A 29 -5.72 -0.79 15.96
N VAL A 30 -4.64 -1.14 15.27
CA VAL A 30 -3.52 -1.94 15.77
C VAL A 30 -2.29 -1.06 15.93
N GLN A 31 -1.53 -1.28 17.01
CA GLN A 31 -0.27 -0.59 17.28
C GLN A 31 0.84 -1.59 17.58
N LEU A 32 2.01 -1.39 16.98
CA LEU A 32 3.26 -2.05 17.39
C LEU A 32 4.03 -1.10 18.30
N ALA A 33 3.78 -1.21 19.61
CA ALA A 33 4.32 -0.30 20.62
C ALA A 33 5.71 -0.71 21.14
N ASP A 34 6.17 -1.90 20.79
CA ASP A 34 7.49 -2.46 21.13
C ASP A 34 8.61 -2.04 20.16
N VAL A 35 8.25 -1.37 19.06
CA VAL A 35 9.19 -0.80 18.08
C VAL A 35 9.25 0.72 18.14
N ARG A 36 10.29 1.30 17.57
CA ARG A 36 10.42 2.77 17.44
C ARG A 36 10.81 3.10 16.00
N PRO A 37 10.10 4.04 15.38
CA PRO A 37 8.85 4.67 15.83
C PRO A 37 7.72 3.67 16.11
N ILE A 38 6.76 4.01 16.98
CA ILE A 38 5.53 3.21 17.18
C ILE A 38 4.74 3.20 15.88
N LEU A 39 4.44 2.00 15.38
CA LEU A 39 3.72 1.81 14.11
C LEU A 39 2.22 1.66 14.36
N THR A 40 1.39 2.14 13.43
CA THR A 40 -0.07 2.05 13.48
C THR A 40 -0.64 1.49 12.19
N ALA A 41 -1.71 0.70 12.32
CA ALA A 41 -2.49 0.18 11.20
C ALA A 41 -3.98 0.11 11.57
N ARG A 42 -4.83 -0.04 10.56
CA ARG A 42 -6.23 -0.44 10.73
C ARG A 42 -6.37 -1.86 10.19
N LEU A 43 -6.90 -2.74 11.04
CA LEU A 43 -7.25 -4.11 10.67
C LEU A 43 -8.75 -4.19 10.44
N THR A 44 -9.17 -4.63 9.28
CA THR A 44 -10.54 -5.00 8.97
C THR A 44 -10.60 -6.50 8.75
N THR A 45 -11.42 -7.23 9.52
CA THR A 45 -11.45 -8.70 9.51
C THR A 45 -12.67 -9.24 8.80
N ALA A 46 -12.48 -10.25 7.95
CA ALA A 46 -13.52 -11.12 7.42
C ALA A 46 -13.86 -12.25 8.41
N ASP A 47 -14.91 -13.02 8.12
CA ASP A 47 -15.40 -14.09 8.99
C ASP A 47 -14.40 -15.22 9.22
N ASP A 48 -13.54 -15.47 8.25
CA ASP A 48 -12.53 -16.55 8.28
C ASP A 48 -11.15 -16.09 8.80
N TRP A 49 -11.05 -14.85 9.29
CA TRP A 49 -9.83 -14.35 9.91
C TRP A 49 -9.39 -15.24 11.08
N PRO A 50 -8.10 -15.57 11.22
CA PRO A 50 -6.95 -15.16 10.39
C PRO A 50 -6.60 -16.12 9.26
N GLN A 51 -7.35 -17.21 9.02
CA GLN A 51 -7.02 -18.27 8.07
C GLN A 51 -7.28 -17.89 6.61
N GLY A 52 -8.21 -16.96 6.38
CA GLY A 52 -8.50 -16.44 5.04
C GLY A 52 -7.35 -15.61 4.46
N ARG A 53 -7.49 -15.24 3.20
CA ARG A 53 -6.50 -14.38 2.53
C ARG A 53 -6.49 -12.99 3.16
N SER A 54 -5.31 -12.51 3.48
CA SER A 54 -5.08 -11.18 4.05
C SER A 54 -4.40 -10.26 3.05
N ILE A 55 -4.84 -9.01 2.97
CA ILE A 55 -4.26 -8.00 2.10
C ILE A 55 -3.64 -6.90 2.96
N LEU A 56 -2.32 -6.70 2.87
CA LEU A 56 -1.64 -5.57 3.48
C LEU A 56 -1.66 -4.40 2.50
N LEU A 57 -2.32 -3.29 2.88
CA LEU A 57 -2.49 -2.08 2.07
C LEU A 57 -1.47 -1.01 2.45
N LEU A 58 -0.75 -0.47 1.45
CA LEU A 58 0.22 0.60 1.63
C LEU A 58 -0.14 1.83 0.81
N HIS A 59 -0.25 2.97 1.48
CA HIS A 59 -0.54 4.28 0.90
C HIS A 59 0.62 4.88 0.06
N GLY A 60 0.32 5.95 -0.68
CA GLY A 60 1.29 6.68 -1.51
C GLY A 60 2.20 7.66 -0.76
N THR A 61 2.84 8.56 -1.53
CA THR A 61 3.87 9.50 -1.04
C THR A 61 3.35 10.42 0.05
N LEU A 62 3.98 10.41 1.25
CA LEU A 62 3.66 11.24 2.43
C LEU A 62 2.18 11.16 2.85
N SER A 63 1.47 10.15 2.37
CA SER A 63 0.05 9.91 2.58
C SER A 63 -0.20 9.10 3.85
N HIS A 64 -1.41 8.57 4.04
CA HIS A 64 -1.83 7.79 5.20
C HIS A 64 -2.94 6.79 4.83
N ARG A 65 -3.28 5.89 5.76
CA ARG A 65 -4.31 4.86 5.57
C ARG A 65 -5.74 5.42 5.40
N ASP A 66 -6.01 6.62 5.92
CA ASP A 66 -7.35 7.25 5.84
C ASP A 66 -7.50 8.14 4.60
N THR A 67 -6.78 7.84 3.51
CA THR A 67 -7.03 8.44 2.19
C THR A 67 -8.15 7.71 1.49
N GLU A 68 -8.93 8.44 0.70
CA GLU A 68 -10.10 7.93 -0.01
C GLU A 68 -9.84 6.59 -0.71
N ILE A 69 -8.76 6.49 -1.49
CA ILE A 69 -8.43 5.23 -2.18
C ILE A 69 -8.20 4.06 -1.21
N ILE A 70 -7.47 4.27 -0.10
CA ILE A 70 -7.19 3.20 0.85
C ILE A 70 -8.47 2.79 1.60
N GLU A 71 -9.29 3.76 2.02
CA GLU A 71 -10.57 3.49 2.67
C GLU A 71 -11.55 2.76 1.74
N SER A 72 -11.61 3.16 0.46
CA SER A 72 -12.42 2.48 -0.55
C SER A 72 -11.98 1.03 -0.75
N LEU A 73 -10.67 0.78 -0.85
CA LEU A 73 -10.12 -0.57 -0.96
C LEU A 73 -10.44 -1.42 0.27
N GLU A 74 -10.27 -0.90 1.50
CA GLU A 74 -10.62 -1.63 2.72
C GLU A 74 -12.10 -1.99 2.75
N TYR A 75 -12.97 -1.04 2.39
CA TYR A 75 -14.42 -1.27 2.37
C TYR A 75 -14.81 -2.34 1.34
N LEU A 76 -14.37 -2.19 0.09
CA LEU A 76 -14.75 -3.08 -1.00
C LEU A 76 -14.17 -4.50 -0.82
N PHE A 77 -12.93 -4.63 -0.42
CA PHE A 77 -12.35 -5.94 -0.09
C PHE A 77 -13.02 -6.58 1.13
N GLY A 78 -13.37 -5.78 2.15
CA GLY A 78 -14.11 -6.26 3.31
C GLY A 78 -15.49 -6.79 2.92
N ASP A 79 -16.23 -6.10 2.04
CA ASP A 79 -17.52 -6.55 1.51
C ASP A 79 -17.38 -7.83 0.67
N ALA A 80 -16.27 -7.99 -0.03
CA ALA A 80 -15.91 -9.20 -0.77
C ALA A 80 -15.38 -10.35 0.11
N GLY A 81 -15.29 -10.17 1.43
CA GLY A 81 -14.87 -11.21 2.37
C GLY A 81 -13.36 -11.36 2.55
N TYR A 82 -12.56 -10.36 2.23
CA TYR A 82 -11.13 -10.34 2.49
C TYR A 82 -10.81 -9.57 3.77
N SER A 83 -9.82 -10.04 4.52
CA SER A 83 -9.25 -9.27 5.63
C SER A 83 -8.20 -8.30 5.12
N THR A 84 -8.21 -7.05 5.60
CA THR A 84 -7.24 -6.03 5.21
C THR A 84 -6.48 -5.46 6.39
N LEU A 85 -5.20 -5.16 6.20
CA LEU A 85 -4.36 -4.42 7.14
C LEU A 85 -3.83 -3.17 6.44
N ALA A 86 -4.49 -2.03 6.63
CA ALA A 86 -4.04 -0.75 6.10
C ALA A 86 -3.02 -0.10 7.04
N ILE A 87 -1.75 -0.10 6.64
CA ILE A 87 -0.66 0.42 7.47
C ILE A 87 -0.39 1.90 7.22
N ASN A 88 0.04 2.61 8.28
CA ASN A 88 0.71 3.90 8.15
C ASN A 88 2.22 3.71 8.23
N LEU A 89 2.97 4.14 7.19
CA LEU A 89 4.42 4.32 7.37
C LEU A 89 4.65 5.41 8.41
N SER A 90 5.55 5.18 9.34
CA SER A 90 5.82 6.12 10.43
C SER A 90 6.36 7.46 9.93
N LEU A 91 7.13 7.46 8.85
CA LEU A 91 7.90 8.62 8.37
C LEU A 91 8.73 9.28 9.49
N GLY A 92 9.22 8.47 10.44
CA GLY A 92 10.00 8.91 11.60
C GLY A 92 9.17 9.47 12.76
N ILE A 93 7.84 9.37 12.73
CA ILE A 93 6.92 9.91 13.74
C ILE A 93 6.29 8.75 14.51
N ASP A 94 6.41 8.79 15.84
CA ASP A 94 5.73 7.83 16.72
C ASP A 94 4.22 7.95 16.58
N ASN A 95 3.56 6.79 16.40
CA ASN A 95 2.11 6.70 16.38
C ASN A 95 1.48 7.65 15.35
N ARG A 96 2.12 7.79 14.16
CA ARG A 96 1.65 8.69 13.12
C ARG A 96 0.22 8.35 12.71
N ASP A 97 -0.60 9.38 12.65
CA ASP A 97 -1.96 9.37 12.14
C ASP A 97 -2.15 10.56 11.20
N GLY A 98 -2.81 10.36 10.07
CA GLY A 98 -2.98 11.39 9.05
C GLY A 98 -1.75 11.63 8.15
N PRO A 99 -1.82 12.67 7.28
CA PRO A 99 -0.76 13.01 6.34
C PRO A 99 0.50 13.49 7.05
N PHE A 100 1.65 13.40 6.36
CA PHE A 100 2.90 13.96 6.89
C PHE A 100 2.83 15.50 6.87
N ASP A 101 3.02 16.11 8.04
CA ASP A 101 3.13 17.56 8.14
C ASP A 101 4.54 18.03 7.74
N CYS A 102 4.61 18.82 6.66
CA CYS A 102 5.87 19.36 6.13
C CYS A 102 6.65 20.26 7.12
N ALA A 103 6.04 20.70 8.22
CA ALA A 103 6.73 21.43 9.29
C ALA A 103 7.62 20.53 10.16
N ASN A 104 7.40 19.20 10.12
CA ASN A 104 8.26 18.26 10.83
C ASN A 104 9.64 18.13 10.18
N GLU A 105 10.63 17.71 11.00
CA GLU A 105 11.92 17.31 10.48
C GLU A 105 11.80 15.99 9.71
N HIS A 106 12.29 15.98 8.48
CA HIS A 106 12.26 14.77 7.67
C HIS A 106 13.59 14.01 7.81
N ARG A 107 13.53 12.92 8.57
CA ARG A 107 14.66 12.02 8.86
C ARG A 107 14.46 10.62 8.32
N HIS A 108 13.20 10.29 7.97
CA HIS A 108 12.81 9.03 7.38
C HIS A 108 13.45 8.85 5.99
N ARG A 109 13.96 7.67 5.72
CA ARG A 109 14.54 7.28 4.43
C ARG A 109 13.55 6.45 3.63
N GLU A 110 13.65 6.48 2.32
CA GLU A 110 12.76 5.69 1.45
C GLU A 110 12.79 4.19 1.78
N GLY A 111 13.95 3.66 2.15
CA GLY A 111 14.14 2.25 2.51
C GLY A 111 13.60 1.86 3.89
N ASP A 112 13.27 2.81 4.78
CA ASP A 112 12.73 2.49 6.11
C ASP A 112 11.37 1.78 6.01
N ALA A 113 10.63 2.02 4.93
CA ALA A 113 9.39 1.30 4.63
C ALA A 113 9.56 -0.23 4.63
N HIS A 114 10.75 -0.74 4.24
CA HIS A 114 11.01 -2.18 4.22
C HIS A 114 11.05 -2.78 5.63
N ALA A 115 11.66 -2.09 6.58
CA ALA A 115 11.67 -2.53 7.97
C ALA A 115 10.27 -2.51 8.59
N GLU A 116 9.46 -1.51 8.25
CA GLU A 116 8.09 -1.40 8.73
C GLU A 116 7.18 -2.49 8.11
N LEU A 117 7.30 -2.74 6.81
CA LEU A 117 6.61 -3.86 6.14
C LEU A 117 6.95 -5.21 6.77
N ALA A 118 8.25 -5.46 7.03
CA ALA A 118 8.68 -6.69 7.71
C ALA A 118 8.01 -6.85 9.07
N ARG A 119 7.93 -5.77 9.89
CA ARG A 119 7.27 -5.79 11.21
C ARG A 119 5.78 -6.12 11.12
N TRP A 120 5.10 -5.56 10.13
CA TRP A 120 3.67 -5.86 9.93
C TRP A 120 3.44 -7.28 9.44
N LEU A 121 4.32 -7.83 8.59
CA LEU A 121 4.28 -9.23 8.20
C LEU A 121 4.58 -10.18 9.38
N ASP A 122 5.54 -9.83 10.25
CA ASP A 122 5.81 -10.56 11.50
C ASP A 122 4.55 -10.57 12.40
N TRP A 123 3.87 -9.42 12.49
CA TRP A 123 2.63 -9.31 13.27
C TRP A 123 1.51 -10.16 12.67
N LEU A 124 1.28 -10.11 11.36
CA LEU A 124 0.27 -10.94 10.67
C LEU A 124 0.54 -12.45 10.90
N GLU A 125 1.78 -12.87 10.76
CA GLU A 125 2.19 -14.25 11.04
C GLU A 125 1.92 -14.65 12.50
N ALA A 126 2.21 -13.76 13.46
CA ALA A 126 1.91 -13.99 14.87
C ALA A 126 0.40 -14.05 15.18
N GLN A 127 -0.46 -13.45 14.37
CA GLN A 127 -1.91 -13.62 14.45
C GLN A 127 -2.37 -14.96 13.84
N GLY A 128 -1.52 -15.66 13.12
CA GLY A 128 -1.83 -16.91 12.43
C GLY A 128 -2.29 -16.70 10.99
N ALA A 129 -2.12 -15.51 10.42
CA ALA A 129 -2.37 -15.27 9.01
C ALA A 129 -1.46 -16.15 8.13
N GLY A 130 -2.03 -16.71 7.06
CA GLY A 130 -1.29 -17.49 6.08
C GLY A 130 -0.48 -16.62 5.12
N SER A 131 -0.55 -16.93 3.82
CA SER A 131 0.07 -16.08 2.79
C SER A 131 -0.63 -14.73 2.68
N VAL A 132 0.15 -13.68 2.45
CA VAL A 132 -0.32 -12.30 2.40
C VAL A 132 -0.15 -11.73 1.00
N THR A 133 -1.18 -11.07 0.49
CA THR A 133 -1.08 -10.18 -0.67
C THR A 133 -0.57 -8.84 -0.20
N LEU A 134 0.48 -8.30 -0.85
CA LEU A 134 0.83 -6.90 -0.66
C LEU A 134 0.17 -6.05 -1.76
N MET A 135 -0.59 -5.05 -1.36
CA MET A 135 -1.20 -4.10 -2.27
C MET A 135 -0.75 -2.69 -1.93
N GLY A 136 -0.33 -1.93 -2.92
CA GLY A 136 0.16 -0.57 -2.69
C GLY A 136 -0.27 0.41 -3.77
N HIS A 137 -0.49 1.66 -3.36
CA HIS A 137 -0.82 2.76 -4.25
C HIS A 137 0.38 3.65 -4.52
N SER A 138 0.58 4.04 -5.78
CA SER A 138 1.59 5.02 -6.18
C SER A 138 3.00 4.62 -5.69
N ARG A 139 3.70 5.47 -4.93
CA ARG A 139 4.99 5.14 -4.32
C ARG A 139 4.93 3.89 -3.45
N GLY A 140 3.83 3.68 -2.71
CA GLY A 140 3.63 2.47 -1.92
C GLY A 140 3.69 1.19 -2.77
N ALA A 141 3.18 1.23 -3.99
CA ALA A 141 3.27 0.12 -4.94
C ALA A 141 4.73 -0.24 -5.28
N ASN A 142 5.58 0.77 -5.56
CA ASN A 142 7.00 0.52 -5.79
C ASN A 142 7.71 0.02 -4.53
N GLN A 143 7.36 0.55 -3.35
CA GLN A 143 7.98 0.15 -2.07
C GLN A 143 7.68 -1.31 -1.72
N ILE A 144 6.44 -1.79 -1.89
CA ILE A 144 6.10 -3.20 -1.63
C ILE A 144 6.78 -4.13 -2.64
N ALA A 145 6.83 -3.76 -3.92
CA ALA A 145 7.50 -4.55 -4.96
C ALA A 145 9.02 -4.63 -4.71
N ARG A 146 9.62 -3.52 -4.30
CA ARG A 146 11.04 -3.45 -3.93
C ARG A 146 11.34 -4.27 -2.67
N TYR A 147 10.48 -4.20 -1.66
CA TYR A 147 10.58 -5.05 -0.47
C TYR A 147 10.53 -6.53 -0.85
N ALA A 148 9.54 -6.96 -1.63
CA ALA A 148 9.39 -8.34 -2.07
C ALA A 148 10.63 -8.84 -2.83
N LEU A 149 11.19 -8.01 -3.74
CA LEU A 149 12.40 -8.35 -4.49
C LEU A 149 13.63 -8.51 -3.58
N GLN A 150 13.82 -7.60 -2.63
CA GLN A 150 15.04 -7.54 -1.82
C GLN A 150 15.02 -8.50 -0.62
N SER A 151 13.85 -8.72 -0.01
CA SER A 151 13.71 -9.63 1.14
C SER A 151 13.58 -11.09 0.72
N GLY A 152 12.94 -11.36 -0.40
CA GLY A 152 12.54 -12.73 -0.78
C GLY A 152 11.61 -13.38 0.23
N ASP A 153 10.82 -12.57 0.95
CA ASP A 153 9.93 -13.01 2.03
C ASP A 153 8.87 -13.99 1.52
N LYS A 154 8.86 -15.20 2.05
CA LYS A 154 7.99 -16.30 1.60
C LYS A 154 6.55 -16.19 2.07
N ARG A 155 6.25 -15.27 2.97
CA ARG A 155 4.88 -14.95 3.40
C ARG A 155 4.12 -14.19 2.33
N ILE A 156 4.83 -13.53 1.40
CA ILE A 156 4.24 -12.80 0.28
C ILE A 156 3.85 -13.79 -0.80
N HIS A 157 2.56 -13.85 -1.11
CA HIS A 157 2.03 -14.72 -2.15
C HIS A 157 2.06 -14.03 -3.53
N ASP A 158 1.54 -12.83 -3.59
CA ASP A 158 1.41 -12.02 -4.79
C ASP A 158 1.42 -10.51 -4.47
N LEU A 159 1.47 -9.69 -5.52
CA LEU A 159 1.48 -8.24 -5.43
C LEU A 159 0.39 -7.62 -6.29
N VAL A 160 -0.28 -6.58 -5.75
CA VAL A 160 -1.17 -5.71 -6.52
C VAL A 160 -0.62 -4.28 -6.47
N LEU A 161 -0.21 -3.76 -7.61
CA LEU A 161 0.45 -2.47 -7.76
C LEU A 161 -0.50 -1.48 -8.44
N VAL A 162 -1.06 -0.55 -7.68
CA VAL A 162 -2.00 0.45 -8.16
C VAL A 162 -1.25 1.73 -8.54
N ALA A 163 -1.32 2.13 -9.81
CA ALA A 163 -0.65 3.31 -10.35
C ALA A 163 0.83 3.45 -9.92
N PRO A 164 1.66 2.40 -10.04
CA PRO A 164 3.04 2.45 -9.59
C PRO A 164 3.87 3.46 -10.41
N PRO A 165 4.84 4.16 -9.77
CA PRO A 165 5.57 5.22 -10.44
C PRO A 165 6.53 4.70 -11.51
N ARG A 166 6.73 5.53 -12.54
CA ARG A 166 7.86 5.47 -13.46
C ARG A 166 8.98 6.38 -12.95
N TRP A 167 10.20 6.02 -13.26
CA TRP A 167 11.35 6.84 -12.87
C TRP A 167 12.44 6.87 -13.94
N SER A 168 12.96 8.05 -14.19
CA SER A 168 14.24 8.26 -14.88
C SER A 168 14.94 9.47 -14.28
N ALA A 169 16.25 9.56 -14.45
CA ALA A 169 17.00 10.72 -13.97
C ALA A 169 16.53 12.03 -14.64
N ALA A 170 16.10 11.97 -15.90
CA ALA A 170 15.56 13.14 -16.62
C ALA A 170 14.22 13.59 -16.06
N THR A 171 13.28 12.67 -15.84
CA THR A 171 11.96 13.00 -15.26
C THR A 171 12.06 13.46 -13.81
N ALA A 172 12.99 12.89 -13.02
CA ALA A 172 13.25 13.33 -11.66
C ALA A 172 13.75 14.79 -11.60
N ARG A 173 14.72 15.16 -12.45
CA ARG A 173 15.21 16.56 -12.56
C ARG A 173 14.11 17.52 -13.01
N ALA A 174 13.40 17.18 -14.09
CA ALA A 174 12.32 18.00 -14.61
C ALA A 174 11.19 18.21 -13.59
N GLY A 175 10.80 17.14 -12.90
CA GLY A 175 9.77 17.18 -11.86
C GLY A 175 10.19 18.00 -10.63
N TYR A 176 11.46 17.90 -10.21
CA TYR A 176 12.00 18.70 -9.11
C TYR A 176 12.05 20.18 -9.46
N GLN A 177 12.59 20.52 -10.64
CA GLN A 177 12.61 21.89 -11.13
C GLN A 177 11.20 22.48 -11.28
N SER A 178 10.27 21.72 -11.81
CA SER A 178 8.88 22.18 -12.00
C SER A 178 8.18 22.44 -10.66
N ARG A 179 8.43 21.59 -9.65
CA ARG A 179 7.74 21.68 -8.35
C ARG A 179 8.38 22.68 -7.40
N HIS A 180 9.71 22.74 -7.37
CA HIS A 180 10.45 23.51 -6.36
C HIS A 180 11.18 24.72 -6.94
N GLY A 181 11.23 24.87 -8.27
CA GLY A 181 11.98 25.96 -8.90
C GLY A 181 13.49 25.88 -8.72
N ASP A 182 14.04 24.68 -8.41
CA ASP A 182 15.41 24.50 -7.96
C ASP A 182 16.10 23.33 -8.73
N ASP A 183 17.44 23.30 -8.72
CA ASP A 183 18.25 22.31 -9.42
C ASP A 183 18.49 21.07 -8.55
N LEU A 184 17.93 19.93 -8.95
CA LEU A 184 18.08 18.66 -8.21
C LEU A 184 19.53 18.20 -8.12
N ASP A 185 20.31 18.31 -9.18
CA ASP A 185 21.70 17.84 -9.19
C ASP A 185 22.57 18.67 -8.24
N GLN A 186 22.30 19.97 -8.13
CA GLN A 186 22.95 20.84 -7.17
C GLN A 186 22.62 20.44 -5.73
N ARG A 187 21.33 20.17 -5.42
CA ARG A 187 20.91 19.75 -4.08
C ARG A 187 21.44 18.37 -3.71
N VAL A 188 21.46 17.44 -4.65
CA VAL A 188 22.07 16.11 -4.44
C VAL A 188 23.58 16.25 -4.17
N ALA A 189 24.29 17.11 -4.91
CA ALA A 189 25.73 17.35 -4.69
C ALA A 189 26.00 17.97 -3.31
N GLU A 190 25.17 18.93 -2.86
CA GLU A 190 25.24 19.51 -1.53
C GLU A 190 25.03 18.46 -0.42
N ALA A 191 23.97 17.65 -0.54
CA ALA A 191 23.67 16.58 0.42
C ALA A 191 24.79 15.52 0.47
N ARG A 192 25.38 15.16 -0.68
CA ARG A 192 26.55 14.27 -0.74
C ARG A 192 27.75 14.85 -0.02
N LYS A 193 28.03 16.14 -0.22
CA LYS A 193 29.14 16.81 0.46
C LYS A 193 28.98 16.78 1.98
N LEU A 194 27.76 16.98 2.48
CA LEU A 194 27.45 16.88 3.92
C LEU A 194 27.61 15.44 4.42
N ARG A 195 27.12 14.44 3.69
CA ARG A 195 27.30 13.02 4.01
C ARG A 195 28.79 12.66 4.08
N ASP A 196 29.58 13.06 3.09
CA ASP A 196 31.02 12.75 3.00
C ASP A 196 31.83 13.46 4.10
N ALA A 197 31.28 14.53 4.71
CA ALA A 197 31.80 15.18 5.91
C ALA A 197 31.31 14.54 7.23
N GLY A 198 30.54 13.46 7.21
CA GLY A 198 29.98 12.81 8.40
C GLY A 198 28.83 13.59 9.06
N LEU A 199 28.13 14.43 8.28
CA LEU A 199 27.01 15.27 8.74
C LEU A 199 25.66 14.78 8.19
N ASP A 200 25.60 13.53 7.78
CA ASP A 200 24.45 12.94 7.07
C ASP A 200 23.17 12.87 7.92
N GLU A 201 23.27 12.84 9.25
CA GLU A 201 22.14 12.85 10.18
C GLU A 201 21.82 14.25 10.75
N GLN A 202 22.59 15.28 10.41
CA GLN A 202 22.26 16.65 10.76
C GLN A 202 21.35 17.26 9.69
N LEU A 203 20.49 18.19 10.08
CA LEU A 203 19.66 18.89 9.10
C LEU A 203 20.52 19.67 8.11
N MET A 204 20.10 19.68 6.84
CA MET A 204 20.71 20.57 5.85
C MET A 204 20.62 22.02 6.31
N PRO A 205 21.63 22.88 5.98
CA PRO A 205 21.69 24.23 6.48
C PRO A 205 20.47 25.08 6.19
N GLU A 206 19.90 24.91 5.00
CA GLU A 206 18.70 25.60 4.55
C GLU A 206 17.61 24.59 4.23
N PRO A 207 16.31 24.93 4.43
CA PRO A 207 15.21 24.12 3.95
C PRO A 207 15.27 23.96 2.42
N VAL A 208 14.90 22.77 1.95
CA VAL A 208 14.90 22.42 0.52
C VAL A 208 13.57 21.78 0.11
N GLY A 209 13.29 21.73 -1.16
CA GLY A 209 12.17 20.96 -1.69
C GLY A 209 12.35 19.46 -1.43
N LEU A 210 11.34 18.80 -0.86
CA LEU A 210 11.34 17.36 -0.64
C LEU A 210 9.97 16.78 -0.95
N LEU A 211 9.87 15.96 -1.99
CA LEU A 211 8.60 15.34 -2.40
C LEU A 211 7.52 16.40 -2.65
N TYR A 212 6.51 16.52 -1.79
CA TYR A 212 5.47 17.55 -1.87
C TYR A 212 5.71 18.74 -0.91
N CYS A 213 6.75 18.69 -0.11
CA CYS A 213 7.10 19.76 0.83
C CYS A 213 8.01 20.78 0.14
N GLU A 214 7.58 22.04 0.06
CA GLU A 214 8.35 23.12 -0.61
C GLU A 214 9.57 23.56 0.19
N GLN A 215 9.49 23.54 1.54
CA GLN A 215 10.50 24.03 2.48
C GLN A 215 10.73 22.98 3.58
N ALA A 216 11.22 21.79 3.19
CA ALA A 216 11.44 20.70 4.12
C ALA A 216 12.73 20.91 4.93
N ARG A 217 12.62 20.70 6.25
CA ARG A 217 13.78 20.51 7.13
C ARG A 217 14.18 19.04 7.05
N VAL A 218 15.23 18.73 6.31
CA VAL A 218 15.59 17.35 5.96
C VAL A 218 17.07 17.07 6.24
N THR A 219 17.40 15.82 6.61
CA THR A 219 18.79 15.37 6.70
C THR A 219 19.35 14.99 5.32
N PRO A 220 20.65 15.13 5.07
CA PRO A 220 21.28 14.66 3.84
C PRO A 220 20.99 13.18 3.56
N ALA A 221 21.01 12.32 4.58
CA ALA A 221 20.71 10.90 4.44
C ALA A 221 19.26 10.66 3.96
N SER A 222 18.30 11.39 4.52
CA SER A 222 16.90 11.33 4.06
C SER A 222 16.78 11.86 2.64
N PHE A 223 17.28 13.05 2.33
CA PHE A 223 17.22 13.67 1.00
C PHE A 223 17.80 12.75 -0.07
N LEU A 224 19.01 12.23 0.15
CA LEU A 224 19.68 11.32 -0.79
C LEU A 224 18.90 10.02 -0.98
N SER A 225 18.26 9.51 0.06
CA SER A 225 17.46 8.29 -0.03
C SER A 225 16.28 8.42 -1.01
N TYR A 226 15.76 9.64 -1.21
CA TYR A 226 14.66 9.91 -2.15
C TYR A 226 15.11 10.36 -3.54
N TYR A 227 16.30 10.98 -3.66
CA TYR A 227 16.72 11.64 -4.91
C TYR A 227 18.00 11.10 -5.53
N GLU A 228 18.83 10.38 -4.80
CA GLU A 228 19.98 9.74 -5.39
C GLU A 228 19.53 8.71 -6.45
N ALA A 229 20.23 8.64 -7.58
CA ALA A 229 19.84 7.83 -8.71
C ALA A 229 19.74 6.34 -8.33
N ASP A 230 18.56 5.77 -8.48
CA ASP A 230 18.28 4.36 -8.22
C ASP A 230 17.31 3.81 -9.27
N ARG A 231 17.77 2.86 -10.07
CA ARG A 231 16.96 2.28 -11.15
C ARG A 231 15.77 1.46 -10.65
N LEU A 232 15.78 0.98 -9.40
CA LEU A 232 14.67 0.24 -8.82
C LEU A 232 13.46 1.13 -8.49
N ARG A 233 13.59 2.45 -8.61
CA ARG A 233 12.44 3.38 -8.56
C ARG A 233 11.58 3.34 -9.81
N ASP A 234 12.12 2.86 -10.93
CA ASP A 234 11.36 2.60 -12.14
C ASP A 234 10.70 1.23 -12.02
N THR A 235 9.38 1.20 -11.84
CA THR A 235 8.65 -0.04 -11.57
C THR A 235 8.83 -1.08 -12.67
N PRO A 236 8.78 -0.80 -13.98
CA PRO A 236 9.09 -1.80 -15.00
C PRO A 236 10.48 -2.43 -14.87
N THR A 237 11.50 -1.62 -14.53
CA THR A 237 12.86 -2.13 -14.29
C THR A 237 12.93 -3.07 -13.09
N LEU A 238 12.14 -2.80 -12.05
CA LEU A 238 12.03 -3.64 -10.85
C LEU A 238 11.28 -4.93 -11.17
N LEU A 239 10.13 -4.86 -11.84
CA LEU A 239 9.30 -6.01 -12.19
C LEU A 239 10.01 -7.03 -13.08
N ALA A 240 10.92 -6.59 -13.94
CA ALA A 240 11.76 -7.47 -14.74
C ALA A 240 12.62 -8.44 -13.91
N GLN A 241 12.80 -8.19 -12.63
CA GLN A 241 13.59 -9.00 -11.68
C GLN A 241 12.75 -9.82 -10.70
N LEU A 242 11.45 -9.54 -10.59
CA LEU A 242 10.52 -10.26 -9.72
C LEU A 242 10.02 -11.55 -10.39
N SER A 243 9.79 -12.59 -9.56
CA SER A 243 9.20 -13.86 -10.00
C SER A 243 7.85 -14.16 -9.34
N LEU A 244 7.43 -13.37 -8.36
CA LEU A 244 6.09 -13.47 -7.80
C LEU A 244 5.02 -13.08 -8.83
N PRO A 245 3.78 -13.60 -8.73
CA PRO A 245 2.65 -13.08 -9.47
C PRO A 245 2.43 -11.60 -9.15
N VAL A 246 2.23 -10.77 -10.15
CA VAL A 246 2.00 -9.33 -9.99
C VAL A 246 0.87 -8.88 -10.87
N LEU A 247 -0.10 -8.19 -10.27
CA LEU A 247 -1.06 -7.36 -11.01
C LEU A 247 -0.60 -5.89 -10.96
N VAL A 248 -0.57 -5.24 -12.10
CA VAL A 248 -0.42 -3.79 -12.21
C VAL A 248 -1.73 -3.20 -12.70
N VAL A 249 -2.31 -2.26 -11.95
CA VAL A 249 -3.51 -1.53 -12.36
C VAL A 249 -3.11 -0.09 -12.68
N ALA A 250 -3.44 0.37 -13.88
CA ALA A 250 -3.20 1.71 -14.39
C ALA A 250 -4.53 2.40 -14.71
N GLY A 251 -4.59 3.72 -14.57
CA GLY A 251 -5.71 4.52 -15.05
C GLY A 251 -5.38 5.18 -16.38
N SER A 252 -6.32 5.19 -17.33
CA SER A 252 -6.08 5.79 -18.66
C SER A 252 -5.92 7.31 -18.61
N GLU A 253 -6.49 7.97 -17.59
CA GLU A 253 -6.37 9.41 -17.35
C GLU A 253 -5.31 9.76 -16.28
N ASP A 254 -4.49 8.79 -15.87
CA ASP A 254 -3.41 9.00 -14.92
C ASP A 254 -2.25 9.79 -15.54
N THR A 255 -2.13 11.07 -15.14
CA THR A 255 -1.03 11.94 -15.58
C THR A 255 0.24 11.82 -14.75
N VAL A 256 0.21 11.10 -13.64
CA VAL A 256 1.37 10.87 -12.74
C VAL A 256 2.18 9.65 -13.19
N ALA A 257 1.51 8.59 -13.62
CA ALA A 257 2.08 7.35 -14.13
C ALA A 257 1.67 7.07 -15.59
N ALA A 258 1.53 8.10 -16.42
CA ALA A 258 0.88 8.11 -17.72
C ALA A 258 1.46 7.02 -18.62
N ASP A 259 2.46 6.65 -18.97
CA ASP A 259 2.89 5.66 -19.98
C ASP A 259 3.18 4.26 -19.41
N LEU A 260 2.60 3.97 -18.26
CA LEU A 260 2.82 2.70 -17.55
C LEU A 260 2.40 1.45 -18.36
N PRO A 261 1.20 1.38 -18.98
CA PRO A 261 0.82 0.22 -19.80
C PRO A 261 1.76 0.01 -20.99
N THR A 262 2.15 1.08 -21.67
CA THR A 262 3.09 1.02 -22.78
C THR A 262 4.47 0.51 -22.35
N ALA A 263 4.94 0.95 -21.19
CA ALA A 263 6.23 0.52 -20.65
C ALA A 263 6.25 -0.94 -20.18
N LEU A 264 5.09 -1.50 -19.90
CA LEU A 264 4.89 -2.89 -19.48
C LEU A 264 4.40 -3.81 -20.60
N ALA A 265 4.24 -3.32 -21.84
CA ALA A 265 3.76 -4.12 -22.98
C ALA A 265 4.62 -5.36 -23.29
N GLY A 266 5.84 -5.44 -22.79
CA GLY A 266 6.73 -6.61 -22.89
C GLY A 266 7.07 -7.21 -21.55
N ALA A 267 6.22 -7.05 -20.53
CA ALA A 267 6.43 -7.62 -19.21
C ALA A 267 6.49 -9.16 -19.24
N ARG A 268 7.05 -9.75 -18.20
CA ARG A 268 7.16 -11.21 -18.05
C ARG A 268 5.79 -11.84 -17.80
N ASP A 269 5.66 -13.13 -18.06
CA ASP A 269 4.39 -13.88 -17.92
C ASP A 269 3.77 -13.84 -16.52
N ASN A 270 4.58 -13.55 -15.49
CA ASN A 270 4.09 -13.39 -14.11
C ASN A 270 3.55 -11.99 -13.81
N VAL A 271 3.52 -11.07 -14.77
CA VAL A 271 3.03 -9.69 -14.61
C VAL A 271 1.81 -9.49 -15.48
N SER A 272 0.65 -9.33 -14.87
CA SER A 272 -0.59 -8.94 -15.52
C SER A 272 -0.74 -7.41 -15.45
N VAL A 273 -1.24 -6.79 -16.52
CA VAL A 273 -1.48 -5.35 -16.59
C VAL A 273 -2.93 -5.11 -16.97
N VAL A 274 -3.64 -4.35 -16.15
CA VAL A 274 -5.02 -3.91 -16.40
C VAL A 274 -5.03 -2.38 -16.46
N GLU A 275 -5.65 -1.81 -17.50
CA GLU A 275 -5.89 -0.38 -17.63
C GLU A 275 -7.38 -0.12 -17.45
N ILE A 276 -7.74 0.74 -16.49
CA ILE A 276 -9.13 1.15 -16.22
C ILE A 276 -9.39 2.45 -16.99
N ASP A 277 -10.34 2.38 -17.91
CA ASP A 277 -10.67 3.51 -18.81
C ASP A 277 -11.36 4.64 -18.03
N GLY A 278 -10.87 5.86 -18.17
CA GLY A 278 -11.35 7.05 -17.47
C GLY A 278 -10.82 7.22 -16.04
N ALA A 279 -10.12 6.25 -15.47
CA ALA A 279 -9.58 6.37 -14.12
C ALA A 279 -8.38 7.33 -14.08
N ASP A 280 -8.39 8.23 -13.08
CA ASP A 280 -7.24 9.06 -12.72
C ASP A 280 -6.28 8.32 -11.77
N HIS A 281 -5.24 9.01 -11.29
CA HIS A 281 -4.26 8.44 -10.36
C HIS A 281 -4.85 7.91 -9.04
N PHE A 282 -6.03 8.35 -8.65
CA PHE A 282 -6.64 8.06 -7.35
C PHE A 282 -7.81 7.07 -7.42
N PHE A 283 -8.23 6.64 -8.60
CA PHE A 283 -9.31 5.65 -8.80
C PHE A 283 -10.55 5.95 -7.96
N ARG A 284 -11.06 7.19 -8.09
CA ARG A 284 -12.21 7.64 -7.29
C ARG A 284 -13.53 7.07 -7.78
N ASP A 285 -14.51 7.06 -6.90
CA ASP A 285 -15.88 6.63 -7.18
C ASP A 285 -15.91 5.21 -7.79
N LEU A 286 -16.61 5.01 -8.89
CA LEU A 286 -16.79 3.70 -9.55
C LEU A 286 -15.47 3.06 -10.03
N TYR A 287 -14.41 3.82 -10.19
CA TYR A 287 -13.11 3.26 -10.60
C TYR A 287 -12.44 2.45 -9.48
N ALA A 288 -12.81 2.70 -8.20
CA ALA A 288 -12.39 1.85 -7.10
C ALA A 288 -13.03 0.46 -7.15
N ASP A 289 -14.31 0.37 -7.56
CA ASP A 289 -15.01 -0.89 -7.77
C ASP A 289 -14.34 -1.70 -8.90
N GLU A 290 -14.08 -1.08 -10.06
CA GLU A 290 -13.42 -1.73 -11.20
C GLU A 290 -12.00 -2.20 -10.85
N LEU A 291 -11.28 -1.43 -10.02
CA LEU A 291 -9.96 -1.81 -9.52
C LEU A 291 -10.04 -3.04 -8.64
N VAL A 292 -10.99 -3.08 -7.71
CA VAL A 292 -11.19 -4.23 -6.80
C VAL A 292 -11.64 -5.46 -7.57
N ASP A 293 -12.54 -5.31 -8.54
CA ASP A 293 -12.97 -6.41 -9.41
C ASP A 293 -11.78 -7.04 -10.15
N ALA A 294 -10.92 -6.21 -10.76
CA ALA A 294 -9.70 -6.68 -11.43
C ALA A 294 -8.71 -7.36 -10.46
N ALA A 295 -8.60 -6.82 -9.24
CA ALA A 295 -7.75 -7.41 -8.22
C ALA A 295 -8.31 -8.75 -7.74
N MET A 296 -9.61 -8.89 -7.51
CA MET A 296 -10.25 -10.14 -7.11
C MET A 296 -10.07 -11.23 -8.17
N GLU A 297 -10.30 -10.92 -9.47
CA GLU A 297 -10.06 -11.86 -10.56
C GLU A 297 -8.61 -12.38 -10.56
N PHE A 298 -7.65 -11.48 -10.34
CA PHE A 298 -6.24 -11.86 -10.22
C PHE A 298 -5.99 -12.74 -8.99
N LEU A 299 -6.51 -12.38 -7.81
CA LEU A 299 -6.31 -13.12 -6.57
C LEU A 299 -6.93 -14.53 -6.59
N GLU A 300 -8.05 -14.71 -7.29
CA GLU A 300 -8.72 -16.01 -7.46
C GLU A 300 -7.97 -16.94 -8.44
N SER A 301 -7.16 -16.38 -9.34
CA SER A 301 -6.39 -17.15 -10.33
C SER A 301 -5.03 -17.62 -9.83
N HIS A 302 -4.58 -17.18 -8.66
CA HIS A 302 -3.28 -17.48 -8.03
C HIS A 302 -3.45 -17.94 -6.59
#